data_e65d1d21f892aadfe6aa85fa7d9d9cf0
#
_entry.id   e65d1d21f892aadfe6aa85fa7d9d9cf0
#
_cell.length_a   1.000
_cell.length_b   1.000
_cell.length_c   1.000
_cell.angle_alpha   90.00
_cell.angle_beta   90.00
_cell.angle_gamma   90.00
#
_symmetry.space_group_name_H-M   'P 1'
#
loop_
_entity.id
_entity.type
_entity.pdbx_description
1 polymer ?
#
loop_
_entity_poly.entity_id
_entity_poly.type
_entity_poly.pdbx_seq_one_letter_code
_entity_poly.pdbx_strand_id
1 'polypeptide(L)'
;MREKMLEMIEELCGDEIVREDPDIDLLEEGLIDSLDYVTLLLDIEIEFGLKLSPSELTREEMATPNKIINVVESRLTAWKQG
;
A
#
# COMPACT_ATOMS: atom_id res chain seq x y z
N MET A 1 -10.34 -7.19 2.58
CA MET A 1 -9.37 -6.40 1.80
C MET A 1 -8.35 -5.69 2.68
N ARG A 2 -8.81 -4.96 3.69
CA ARG A 2 -7.91 -4.25 4.62
C ARG A 2 -6.91 -5.18 5.33
N GLU A 3 -7.40 -6.31 5.83
CA GLU A 3 -6.54 -7.26 6.54
C GLU A 3 -5.44 -7.81 5.63
N LYS A 4 -5.80 -8.13 4.39
CA LYS A 4 -4.83 -8.62 3.41
C LYS A 4 -3.78 -7.56 3.10
N MET A 5 -4.20 -6.30 2.95
CA MET A 5 -3.28 -5.20 2.70
C MET A 5 -2.32 -4.99 3.87
N LEU A 6 -2.83 -5.04 5.09
CA LEU A 6 -1.98 -4.90 6.28
C LEU A 6 -0.96 -6.04 6.37
N GLU A 7 -1.38 -7.27 6.04
CA GLU A 7 -0.49 -8.41 6.01
C GLU A 7 0.63 -8.21 5.00
N MET A 8 0.31 -7.74 3.80
CA MET A 8 1.28 -7.48 2.75
C MET A 8 2.28 -6.40 3.17
N ILE A 9 1.77 -5.32 3.74
CA ILE A 9 2.62 -4.21 4.20
C ILE A 9 3.51 -4.67 5.36
N GLU A 10 2.95 -5.43 6.28
CA GLU A 10 3.70 -5.96 7.41
C GLU A 10 4.86 -6.85 6.96
N GLU A 11 4.60 -7.73 6.01
CA GLU A 11 5.65 -8.60 5.46
C GLU A 11 6.75 -7.80 4.79
N LEU A 12 6.39 -6.76 4.08
CA LEU A 12 7.34 -5.91 3.38
C LEU A 12 8.21 -5.11 4.35
N CYS A 13 7.60 -4.56 5.39
CA CYS A 13 8.29 -3.77 6.41
C CYS A 13 9.05 -4.64 7.41
N GLY A 14 8.59 -5.86 7.61
CA GLY A 14 9.17 -6.74 8.62
C GLY A 14 8.88 -6.30 10.06
N ASP A 15 7.79 -5.53 10.27
CA ASP A 15 7.47 -4.99 11.58
C ASP A 15 5.95 -4.88 11.76
N GLU A 16 5.46 -5.28 12.91
CA GLU A 16 4.05 -5.24 13.24
C GLU A 16 3.53 -3.83 13.52
N ILE A 17 4.41 -2.85 13.60
CA ILE A 17 4.03 -1.46 13.90
C ILE A 17 3.00 -0.94 12.91
N VAL A 18 2.99 -1.44 11.68
CA VAL A 18 2.02 -1.03 10.68
C VAL A 18 0.58 -1.41 11.05
N ARG A 19 0.40 -2.43 11.87
CA ARG A 19 -0.91 -2.82 12.38
C ARG A 19 -1.30 -2.02 13.63
N GLU A 20 -0.30 -1.72 14.46
CA GLU A 20 -0.52 -0.97 15.70
C GLU A 20 -0.74 0.51 15.41
N ASP A 21 -0.04 1.04 14.41
CA ASP A 21 -0.13 2.44 14.02
C ASP A 21 -0.23 2.54 12.49
N PRO A 22 -1.43 2.35 11.92
CA PRO A 22 -1.61 2.40 10.46
C PRO A 22 -1.44 3.79 9.86
N ASP A 23 -1.21 4.80 10.66
CA ASP A 23 -0.91 6.16 10.21
C ASP A 23 0.58 6.49 10.26
N ILE A 24 1.43 5.51 10.56
CA ILE A 24 2.88 5.71 10.59
C ILE A 24 3.40 6.00 9.18
N ASP A 25 4.31 6.96 9.06
CA ASP A 25 4.92 7.29 7.78
C ASP A 25 6.02 6.26 7.46
N LEU A 26 5.75 5.41 6.48
CA LEU A 26 6.62 4.29 6.15
C LEU A 26 7.98 4.70 5.63
N LEU A 27 8.04 5.76 4.82
CA LEU A 27 9.31 6.26 4.29
C LEU A 27 10.09 7.03 5.34
N GLU A 28 9.42 7.90 6.07
CA GLU A 28 10.06 8.75 7.08
C GLU A 28 10.65 7.92 8.21
N GLU A 29 9.95 6.85 8.60
CA GLU A 29 10.43 5.95 9.65
C GLU A 29 11.41 4.90 9.14
N GLY A 30 11.69 4.92 7.84
CA GLY A 30 12.65 3.99 7.25
C GLY A 30 12.18 2.55 7.18
N LEU A 31 10.87 2.33 7.25
CA LEU A 31 10.30 0.98 7.20
C LEU A 31 10.32 0.41 5.79
N ILE A 32 10.16 1.27 4.78
CA ILE A 32 10.26 0.87 3.38
C ILE A 32 11.01 1.95 2.59
N ASP A 33 11.53 1.56 1.44
CA ASP A 33 12.18 2.49 0.50
C ASP A 33 11.44 2.48 -0.84
N SER A 34 11.99 3.18 -1.84
CA SER A 34 11.36 3.29 -3.15
C SER A 34 11.22 1.94 -3.86
N LEU A 35 12.18 1.04 -3.68
CA LEU A 35 12.11 -0.29 -4.27
C LEU A 35 11.01 -1.11 -3.61
N ASP A 36 10.85 -0.97 -2.31
CA ASP A 36 9.78 -1.66 -1.58
C ASP A 36 8.41 -1.20 -2.05
N TYR A 37 8.26 0.08 -2.38
CA TYR A 37 7.02 0.59 -2.95
C TYR A 37 6.68 -0.09 -4.27
N VAL A 38 7.68 -0.24 -5.16
CA VAL A 38 7.48 -0.91 -6.44
C VAL A 38 7.06 -2.36 -6.21
N THR A 39 7.71 -3.03 -5.26
CA THR A 39 7.37 -4.40 -4.90
C THR A 39 5.93 -4.49 -4.40
N LEU A 40 5.53 -3.54 -3.53
CA LEU A 40 4.16 -3.50 -3.02
C LEU A 40 3.13 -3.33 -4.13
N LEU A 41 3.40 -2.46 -5.09
CA LEU A 41 2.48 -2.26 -6.22
C LEU A 41 2.34 -3.52 -7.07
N LEU A 42 3.43 -4.26 -7.25
CA LEU A 42 3.38 -5.56 -7.95
C LEU A 42 2.57 -6.58 -7.16
N ASP A 43 2.74 -6.63 -5.85
CA ASP A 43 1.98 -7.53 -4.99
C ASP A 43 0.49 -7.22 -5.04
N ILE A 44 0.14 -5.94 -5.06
CA ILE A 44 -1.25 -5.50 -5.18
C ILE A 44 -1.83 -5.96 -6.52
N GLU A 45 -1.07 -5.84 -7.58
CA GLU A 45 -1.51 -6.30 -8.91
C GLU A 45 -1.78 -7.79 -8.92
N ILE A 46 -0.88 -8.57 -8.33
CA ILE A 46 -1.00 -10.03 -8.27
C ILE A 46 -2.19 -10.44 -7.40
N GLU A 47 -2.34 -9.82 -6.23
CA GLU A 47 -3.39 -10.19 -5.26
C GLU A 47 -4.79 -9.76 -5.68
N PHE A 48 -4.92 -8.55 -6.19
CA PHE A 48 -6.23 -7.94 -6.45
C PHE A 48 -6.52 -7.71 -7.93
N GLY A 49 -5.56 -8.00 -8.79
CA GLY A 49 -5.71 -7.73 -10.21
C GLY A 49 -5.75 -6.25 -10.53
N LEU A 50 -5.28 -5.42 -9.63
CA LEU A 50 -5.31 -3.97 -9.76
C LEU A 50 -3.93 -3.44 -10.15
N LYS A 51 -3.82 -2.91 -11.36
CA LYS A 51 -2.56 -2.35 -11.83
C LYS A 51 -2.41 -0.90 -11.41
N LEU A 52 -1.41 -0.63 -10.59
CA LEU A 52 -1.08 0.73 -10.15
C LEU A 52 0.30 1.09 -10.70
N SER A 53 0.42 2.26 -11.28
CA SER A 53 1.69 2.76 -11.79
C SER A 53 2.31 3.71 -10.75
N PRO A 54 3.61 3.58 -10.45
CA PRO A 54 4.28 4.52 -9.53
C PRO A 54 4.15 5.97 -9.97
N SER A 55 4.06 6.22 -11.28
CA SER A 55 3.95 7.58 -11.80
C SER A 55 2.56 8.20 -11.58
N GLU A 56 1.57 7.39 -11.30
CA GLU A 56 0.19 7.85 -11.05
C GLU A 56 -0.07 8.21 -9.60
N LEU A 57 0.84 7.82 -8.72
CA LEU A 57 0.67 7.97 -7.27
C LEU A 57 1.69 8.95 -6.72
N THR A 58 1.24 9.80 -5.80
CA THR A 58 2.17 10.70 -5.12
C THR A 58 2.74 10.00 -3.89
N ARG A 59 3.89 10.48 -3.44
CA ARG A 59 4.51 10.01 -2.22
C ARG A 59 3.56 10.14 -1.03
N GLU A 60 2.82 11.24 -0.98
CA GLU A 60 1.87 11.50 0.08
C GLU A 60 0.74 10.46 0.12
N GLU A 61 0.23 10.07 -1.05
CA GLU A 61 -0.83 9.07 -1.15
C GLU A 61 -0.39 7.70 -0.66
N MET A 62 0.91 7.43 -0.68
CA MET A 62 1.47 6.14 -0.31
C MET A 62 2.28 6.19 0.99
N ALA A 63 2.15 7.28 1.74
CA ALA A 63 3.00 7.51 2.91
C ALA A 63 2.69 6.59 4.09
N THR A 64 1.43 6.23 4.29
CA THR A 64 1.02 5.43 5.45
C THR A 64 0.23 4.20 5.00
N PRO A 65 0.16 3.14 5.85
CA PRO A 65 -0.69 1.99 5.54
C PRO A 65 -2.14 2.38 5.25
N ASN A 66 -2.74 3.25 6.04
CA ASN A 66 -4.11 3.70 5.81
C ASN A 66 -4.28 4.40 4.47
N LYS A 67 -3.33 5.24 4.09
CA LYS A 67 -3.39 5.94 2.80
C LYS A 67 -3.26 4.97 1.62
N ILE A 68 -2.36 4.00 1.73
CA ILE A 68 -2.19 2.96 0.71
C ILE A 68 -3.48 2.17 0.56
N ILE A 69 -4.08 1.75 1.66
CA ILE A 69 -5.33 0.99 1.66
C ILE A 69 -6.45 1.82 1.02
N ASN A 70 -6.54 3.11 1.37
CA ASN A 70 -7.55 4.00 0.78
C ASN A 70 -7.41 4.10 -0.73
N VAL A 71 -6.19 4.22 -1.23
CA VAL A 71 -5.95 4.26 -2.68
C VAL A 71 -6.43 2.98 -3.34
N VAL A 72 -6.07 1.83 -2.78
CA VAL A 72 -6.45 0.53 -3.33
C VAL A 72 -7.97 0.34 -3.32
N GLU A 73 -8.62 0.65 -2.20
CA GLU A 73 -10.07 0.54 -2.09
C GLU A 73 -10.78 1.44 -3.10
N SER A 74 -10.31 2.67 -3.22
CA SER A 74 -10.87 3.65 -4.14
C SER A 74 -10.78 3.18 -5.58
N ARG A 75 -9.61 2.65 -5.97
CA ARG A 75 -9.40 2.15 -7.32
C ARG A 75 -10.21 0.89 -7.62
N LEU A 76 -10.29 -0.02 -6.65
CA LEU A 76 -11.10 -1.24 -6.81
C LEU A 76 -12.57 -0.92 -6.96
N THR A 77 -13.08 0.02 -6.16
CA THR A 77 -14.48 0.45 -6.24
C THR A 77 -14.78 1.09 -7.59
N ALA A 78 -13.91 1.97 -8.06
CA ALA A 78 -14.06 2.63 -9.36
C ALA A 78 -14.03 1.61 -10.51
N TRP A 79 -13.11 0.63 -10.40
CA TRP A 79 -12.98 -0.41 -11.42
C TRP A 79 -14.24 -1.26 -11.53
N LYS A 80 -14.85 -1.62 -10.39
CA LYS A 80 -16.06 -2.43 -10.34
C LYS A 80 -17.28 -1.71 -10.90
N GLN A 81 -17.30 -0.39 -10.79
CA GLN A 81 -18.41 0.42 -11.28
C GLN A 81 -18.24 0.81 -12.75
N GLY A 82 -17.03 0.70 -13.25
CA GLY A 82 -16.72 1.00 -14.64
C GLY A 82 -16.84 -0.24 -15.49
#